data_14b55e57e04f4dc32ad6fe2ff16fe7e7
#
_entry.id   14b55e57e04f4dc32ad6fe2ff16fe7e7
#
_cell.length_a   1.000
_cell.length_b   1.000
_cell.length_c   1.000
_cell.angle_alpha   90.00
_cell.angle_beta   90.00
_cell.angle_gamma   90.00
#
_symmetry.space_group_name_H-M   'P 1'
#
loop_
_entity.id
_entity.type
_entity.pdbx_description
1 polymer ?
#
loop_
_entity_poly.entity_id
_entity_poly.type
_entity_poly.pdbx_seq_one_letter_code
_entity_poly.pdbx_strand_id
1 'polypeptide(L)'
;MTHANAFVAPSGRQEIETRLAECDISVLLMVLVQFTGDMDLLDRVAPNLSKPGVFRHKVTDAQAAEIRQRLAALLAETPKPAAVVTGEAGLHRMLDGFCREHVSDQYVPMLLDDLGFRKEPVPLAAADPQTRARADAFRVLVIGAGASGLCAGIKLRQAGITYEVIERNSDVGGVWHENTYPDCGVDSANHLYSFSFALNDDWSRYYVKQGELKGYLRDCAERFGVMPHIRFGEEVETVRYDEGARQWEAVIR
;
A
#
# COMPACT_ATOMS: atom_id res chain seq x y z
N MET A 1 -19.01 -8.74 -15.64
CA MET A 1 -20.02 -8.68 -14.56
C MET A 1 -19.24 -8.35 -13.29
N THR A 2 -19.22 -7.09 -12.96
CA THR A 2 -18.59 -6.53 -11.77
C THR A 2 -19.42 -6.91 -10.56
N HIS A 3 -19.01 -7.93 -9.82
CA HIS A 3 -19.44 -8.11 -8.44
C HIS A 3 -18.64 -7.12 -7.57
N ALA A 4 -19.03 -5.86 -7.62
CA ALA A 4 -18.77 -4.97 -6.52
C ALA A 4 -19.61 -5.51 -5.36
N ASN A 5 -19.00 -6.31 -4.50
CA ASN A 5 -19.49 -6.46 -3.14
C ASN A 5 -19.30 -5.09 -2.50
N ALA A 6 -20.32 -4.24 -2.59
CA ALA A 6 -20.32 -3.00 -1.89
C ALA A 6 -20.06 -3.33 -0.40
N PHE A 7 -18.94 -2.83 0.13
CA PHE A 7 -18.66 -2.87 1.56
C PHE A 7 -19.87 -2.23 2.26
N VAL A 8 -20.72 -3.09 2.84
CA VAL A 8 -21.83 -2.64 3.68
C VAL A 8 -21.20 -2.31 5.02
N ALA A 9 -21.07 -1.04 5.32
CA ALA A 9 -20.62 -0.59 6.64
C ALA A 9 -21.49 -1.27 7.70
N PRO A 10 -20.91 -1.82 8.78
CA PRO A 10 -21.66 -2.49 9.83
C PRO A 10 -22.71 -1.54 10.39
N SER A 11 -23.97 -2.00 10.43
CA SER A 11 -25.14 -1.18 10.73
C SER A 11 -25.40 -0.99 12.24
N GLY A 12 -24.53 -1.49 13.10
CA GLY A 12 -24.69 -1.33 14.56
C GLY A 12 -23.49 -1.83 15.36
N ARG A 13 -23.40 -1.36 16.61
CA ARG A 13 -22.31 -1.69 17.54
C ARG A 13 -22.11 -3.21 17.70
N GLN A 14 -23.19 -3.99 17.78
CA GLN A 14 -23.11 -5.43 17.97
C GLN A 14 -22.48 -6.15 16.77
N GLU A 15 -22.76 -5.70 15.55
CA GLU A 15 -22.12 -6.23 14.34
C GLU A 15 -20.62 -5.88 14.31
N ILE A 16 -20.25 -4.66 14.70
CA ILE A 16 -18.84 -4.24 14.83
C ILE A 16 -18.14 -5.13 15.87
N GLU A 17 -18.72 -5.33 17.04
CA GLU A 17 -18.16 -6.18 18.10
C GLU A 17 -17.94 -7.63 17.61
N THR A 18 -18.86 -8.17 16.84
CA THR A 18 -18.74 -9.51 16.26
C THR A 18 -17.57 -9.60 15.27
N ARG A 19 -17.42 -8.62 14.39
CA ARG A 19 -16.30 -8.57 13.43
C ARG A 19 -14.96 -8.36 14.13
N LEU A 20 -14.89 -7.50 15.15
CA LEU A 20 -13.67 -7.27 15.93
C LEU A 20 -13.24 -8.50 16.74
N ALA A 21 -14.17 -9.41 17.07
CA ALA A 21 -13.84 -10.64 17.77
C ALA A 21 -12.91 -11.57 16.96
N GLU A 22 -13.00 -11.52 15.63
CA GLU A 22 -12.20 -12.33 14.72
C GLU A 22 -10.84 -11.69 14.37
N CYS A 23 -10.64 -10.41 14.76
CA CYS A 23 -9.41 -9.69 14.44
C CYS A 23 -8.30 -9.96 15.45
N ASP A 24 -7.05 -9.92 14.98
CA ASP A 24 -5.87 -10.02 15.83
C ASP A 24 -5.79 -8.87 16.84
N ILE A 25 -5.56 -9.21 18.10
CA ILE A 25 -5.60 -8.22 19.19
C ILE A 25 -4.47 -7.21 19.14
N SER A 26 -3.33 -7.56 18.55
CA SER A 26 -2.21 -6.62 18.38
C SER A 26 -2.57 -5.52 17.37
N VAL A 27 -3.24 -5.89 16.29
CA VAL A 27 -3.75 -4.94 15.31
C VAL A 27 -4.81 -4.03 15.94
N LEU A 28 -5.78 -4.60 16.67
CA LEU A 28 -6.83 -3.83 17.33
C LEU A 28 -6.27 -2.83 18.34
N LEU A 29 -5.24 -3.22 19.11
CA LEU A 29 -4.55 -2.31 20.02
C LEU A 29 -3.93 -1.13 19.26
N MET A 30 -3.19 -1.40 18.17
CA MET A 30 -2.56 -0.34 17.37
C MET A 30 -3.60 0.61 16.78
N VAL A 31 -4.69 0.06 16.23
CA VAL A 31 -5.79 0.87 15.66
C VAL A 31 -6.44 1.74 16.73
N LEU A 32 -6.73 1.19 17.93
CA LEU A 32 -7.32 1.95 19.02
C LEU A 32 -6.39 3.07 19.49
N VAL A 33 -5.10 2.79 19.67
CA VAL A 33 -4.10 3.79 20.07
C VAL A 33 -3.95 4.86 18.99
N GLN A 34 -3.94 4.47 17.72
CA GLN A 34 -3.85 5.39 16.58
C GLN A 34 -4.98 6.43 16.58
N PHE A 35 -6.19 6.00 16.90
CA PHE A 35 -7.37 6.86 16.88
C PHE A 35 -7.64 7.60 18.20
N THR A 36 -7.12 7.13 19.31
CA THR A 36 -7.37 7.75 20.63
C THR A 36 -6.17 8.49 21.21
N GLY A 37 -4.97 8.16 20.79
CA GLY A 37 -3.73 8.68 21.37
C GLY A 37 -3.40 8.07 22.74
N ASP A 38 -4.09 7.01 23.16
CA ASP A 38 -3.95 6.39 24.49
C ASP A 38 -2.65 5.59 24.61
N MET A 39 -1.55 6.30 24.84
CA MET A 39 -0.23 5.70 25.02
C MET A 39 -0.11 4.91 26.33
N ASP A 40 -0.92 5.21 27.35
CA ASP A 40 -0.95 4.45 28.61
C ASP A 40 -1.52 3.04 28.37
N LEU A 41 -2.53 2.94 27.50
CA LEU A 41 -3.04 1.64 27.08
C LEU A 41 -1.97 0.84 26.33
N LEU A 42 -1.23 1.49 25.41
CA LEU A 42 -0.13 0.86 24.68
C LEU A 42 0.90 0.28 25.67
N ASP A 43 1.38 1.07 26.61
CA ASP A 43 2.40 0.66 27.58
C ASP A 43 1.93 -0.49 28.48
N ARG A 44 0.65 -0.49 28.82
CA ARG A 44 0.06 -1.52 29.69
C ARG A 44 -0.17 -2.84 28.97
N VAL A 45 -0.49 -2.82 27.68
CA VAL A 45 -0.88 -4.02 26.92
C VAL A 45 0.22 -4.55 26.01
N ALA A 46 0.97 -3.68 25.34
CA ALA A 46 2.02 -4.09 24.40
C ALA A 46 3.01 -5.11 25.00
N PRO A 47 3.43 -5.03 26.28
CA PRO A 47 4.27 -6.08 26.89
C PRO A 47 3.68 -7.50 26.85
N ASN A 48 2.39 -7.64 26.68
CA ASN A 48 1.68 -8.92 26.62
C ASN A 48 1.45 -9.42 25.18
N LEU A 49 1.77 -8.62 24.17
CA LEU A 49 1.75 -9.05 22.79
C LEU A 49 2.87 -10.08 22.53
N SER A 50 2.69 -10.91 21.55
CA SER A 50 3.77 -11.74 21.00
C SER A 50 4.56 -10.97 19.96
N LYS A 51 5.78 -11.40 19.66
CA LYS A 51 6.52 -10.88 18.50
C LYS A 51 5.74 -11.15 17.21
N PRO A 52 5.89 -10.32 16.16
CA PRO A 52 5.28 -10.55 14.87
C PRO A 52 5.52 -11.98 14.34
N GLY A 53 4.50 -12.60 13.80
CA GLY A 53 4.54 -13.99 13.34
C GLY A 53 4.32 -15.06 14.41
N VAL A 54 4.20 -14.69 15.68
CA VAL A 54 3.87 -15.60 16.79
C VAL A 54 2.48 -15.27 17.31
N PHE A 55 1.50 -16.11 17.04
CA PHE A 55 0.08 -15.87 17.36
C PHE A 55 -0.35 -16.28 18.78
N ARG A 56 0.58 -16.27 19.75
CA ARG A 56 0.30 -16.64 21.16
C ARG A 56 0.55 -15.45 22.06
N HIS A 57 -0.44 -14.57 22.18
CA HIS A 57 -0.38 -13.42 23.07
C HIS A 57 -0.61 -13.83 24.54
N LYS A 58 -0.02 -13.04 25.45
CA LYS A 58 -0.28 -13.10 26.89
C LYS A 58 -1.31 -12.03 27.33
N VAL A 59 -1.98 -11.42 26.37
CA VAL A 59 -3.06 -10.47 26.60
C VAL A 59 -4.18 -11.19 27.32
N THR A 60 -4.63 -10.65 28.45
CA THR A 60 -5.72 -11.24 29.25
C THR A 60 -7.06 -11.02 28.56
N ASP A 61 -8.05 -11.86 28.86
CA ASP A 61 -9.42 -11.70 28.35
C ASP A 61 -10.00 -10.32 28.68
N ALA A 62 -9.70 -9.80 29.89
CA ALA A 62 -10.13 -8.47 30.29
C ALA A 62 -9.52 -7.36 29.42
N GLN A 63 -8.22 -7.43 29.11
CA GLN A 63 -7.54 -6.49 28.23
C GLN A 63 -8.09 -6.58 26.79
N ALA A 64 -8.30 -7.78 26.30
CA ALA A 64 -8.86 -7.99 24.97
C ALA A 64 -10.31 -7.46 24.87
N ALA A 65 -11.12 -7.68 25.90
CA ALA A 65 -12.48 -7.15 25.98
C ALA A 65 -12.49 -5.61 26.03
N GLU A 66 -11.63 -5.01 26.85
CA GLU A 66 -11.48 -3.54 26.94
C GLU A 66 -11.18 -2.93 25.55
N ILE A 67 -10.19 -3.48 24.82
CA ILE A 67 -9.79 -2.99 23.51
C ILE A 67 -10.95 -3.08 22.54
N ARG A 68 -11.60 -4.26 22.44
CA ARG A 68 -12.72 -4.48 21.50
C ARG A 68 -13.91 -3.58 21.81
N GLN A 69 -14.29 -3.45 23.06
CA GLN A 69 -15.42 -2.61 23.47
C GLN A 69 -15.17 -1.12 23.18
N ARG A 70 -13.97 -0.63 23.50
CA ARG A 70 -13.60 0.76 23.22
C ARG A 70 -13.55 1.06 21.73
N LEU A 71 -12.97 0.14 20.95
CA LEU A 71 -12.89 0.30 19.50
C LEU A 71 -14.28 0.21 18.85
N ALA A 72 -15.13 -0.73 19.29
CA ALA A 72 -16.50 -0.84 18.82
C ALA A 72 -17.33 0.42 19.11
N ALA A 73 -17.18 1.00 20.30
CA ALA A 73 -17.84 2.25 20.65
C ALA A 73 -17.38 3.40 19.74
N LEU A 74 -16.06 3.54 19.56
CA LEU A 74 -15.49 4.57 18.68
C LEU A 74 -15.99 4.45 17.23
N LEU A 75 -15.96 3.25 16.67
CA LEU A 75 -16.38 3.02 15.29
C LEU A 75 -17.90 3.15 15.09
N ALA A 76 -18.70 2.86 16.11
CA ALA A 76 -20.14 3.07 16.06
C ALA A 76 -20.51 4.57 16.03
N GLU A 77 -19.75 5.40 16.76
CA GLU A 77 -19.95 6.86 16.79
C GLU A 77 -19.32 7.55 15.58
N THR A 78 -18.15 7.07 15.15
CA THR A 78 -17.37 7.65 14.05
C THR A 78 -16.83 6.54 13.15
N PRO A 79 -17.57 6.14 12.10
CA PRO A 79 -17.18 5.02 11.23
C PRO A 79 -15.82 5.15 10.54
N LYS A 80 -15.35 6.39 10.36
CA LYS A 80 -14.02 6.70 9.81
C LYS A 80 -13.31 7.73 10.68
N PRO A 81 -12.82 7.34 11.88
CA PRO A 81 -12.15 8.27 12.76
C PRO A 81 -10.84 8.76 12.14
N ALA A 82 -10.49 10.01 12.41
CA ALA A 82 -9.19 10.53 12.02
C ALA A 82 -8.10 10.01 12.95
N ALA A 83 -6.93 9.72 12.40
CA ALA A 83 -5.77 9.36 13.19
C ALA A 83 -5.32 10.54 14.07
N VAL A 84 -5.16 10.28 15.36
CA VAL A 84 -4.67 11.27 16.35
C VAL A 84 -3.15 11.19 16.48
N VAL A 85 -2.60 9.97 16.46
CA VAL A 85 -1.15 9.77 16.51
C VAL A 85 -0.58 9.87 15.09
N THR A 86 -0.04 11.02 14.74
CA THR A 86 0.54 11.30 13.42
C THR A 86 2.00 11.77 13.50
N GLY A 87 2.47 12.11 14.70
CA GLY A 87 3.86 12.54 14.92
C GLY A 87 4.83 11.36 14.96
N GLU A 88 6.03 11.56 14.40
CA GLU A 88 7.06 10.52 14.27
C GLU A 88 7.39 9.81 15.59
N ALA A 89 7.55 10.55 16.68
CA ALA A 89 7.83 9.97 18.01
C ALA A 89 6.71 9.05 18.52
N GLY A 90 5.45 9.43 18.31
CA GLY A 90 4.31 8.62 18.70
C GLY A 90 4.19 7.34 17.88
N LEU A 91 4.39 7.47 16.57
CA LEU A 91 4.37 6.34 15.64
C LEU A 91 5.56 5.38 15.90
N HIS A 92 6.76 5.91 16.19
CA HIS A 92 7.90 5.08 16.56
C HIS A 92 7.62 4.28 17.84
N ARG A 93 7.03 4.92 18.85
CA ARG A 93 6.63 4.22 20.09
C ARG A 93 5.60 3.12 19.84
N MET A 94 4.67 3.33 18.92
CA MET A 94 3.73 2.29 18.49
C MET A 94 4.44 1.15 17.77
N LEU A 95 5.42 1.44 16.90
CA LEU A 95 6.25 0.42 16.24
C LEU A 95 7.03 -0.42 17.25
N ASP A 96 7.68 0.20 18.22
CA ASP A 96 8.38 -0.49 19.32
C ASP A 96 7.44 -1.42 20.10
N GLY A 97 6.25 -0.93 20.41
CA GLY A 97 5.22 -1.71 21.10
C GLY A 97 4.72 -2.90 20.30
N PHE A 98 4.50 -2.72 19.00
CA PHE A 98 4.06 -3.77 18.08
C PHE A 98 5.15 -4.83 17.86
N CYS A 99 6.38 -4.40 17.56
CA CYS A 99 7.52 -5.28 17.28
C CYS A 99 8.04 -5.98 18.55
N ARG A 100 7.70 -5.48 19.74
CA ARG A 100 8.21 -5.97 21.03
C ARG A 100 9.73 -5.85 21.16
N GLU A 101 10.28 -4.87 20.50
CA GLU A 101 11.69 -4.50 20.52
C GLU A 101 11.84 -3.07 20.01
N HIS A 102 12.97 -2.44 20.31
CA HIS A 102 13.26 -1.12 19.79
C HIS A 102 13.55 -1.20 18.29
N VAL A 103 12.74 -0.49 17.51
CA VAL A 103 12.94 -0.32 16.07
C VAL A 103 13.99 0.77 15.87
N SER A 104 15.11 0.42 15.23
CA SER A 104 16.19 1.39 15.01
C SER A 104 15.70 2.60 14.20
N ASP A 105 16.14 3.80 14.58
CA ASP A 105 15.79 5.08 13.94
C ASP A 105 16.04 5.09 12.43
N GLN A 106 17.01 4.29 11.95
CA GLN A 106 17.30 4.17 10.52
C GLN A 106 16.14 3.57 9.70
N TYR A 107 15.26 2.76 10.32
CA TYR A 107 14.12 2.13 9.64
C TYR A 107 12.83 2.94 9.77
N VAL A 108 12.73 3.81 10.78
CA VAL A 108 11.51 4.58 11.05
C VAL A 108 11.05 5.39 9.82
N PRO A 109 11.91 6.10 9.09
CA PRO A 109 11.49 6.84 7.90
C PRO A 109 10.84 5.97 6.83
N MET A 110 11.42 4.81 6.54
CA MET A 110 10.88 3.84 5.56
C MET A 110 9.53 3.28 6.02
N LEU A 111 9.42 2.90 7.29
CA LEU A 111 8.17 2.36 7.84
C LEU A 111 7.05 3.40 7.85
N LEU A 112 7.36 4.66 8.12
CA LEU A 112 6.38 5.74 8.07
C LEU A 112 5.91 6.05 6.64
N ASP A 113 6.79 5.90 5.65
CA ASP A 113 6.42 5.99 4.24
C ASP A 113 5.47 4.85 3.86
N ASP A 114 5.78 3.60 4.22
CA ASP A 114 4.95 2.43 3.94
C ASP A 114 3.58 2.51 4.62
N LEU A 115 3.52 3.05 5.83
CA LEU A 115 2.27 3.27 6.57
C LEU A 115 1.49 4.51 6.09
N GLY A 116 2.01 5.27 5.12
CA GLY A 116 1.33 6.45 4.57
C GLY A 116 1.33 7.68 5.50
N PHE A 117 2.18 7.73 6.54
CA PHE A 117 2.27 8.87 7.47
C PHE A 117 3.24 9.95 7.02
N ARG A 118 4.10 9.68 6.04
CA ARG A 118 4.93 10.70 5.43
C ARG A 118 4.19 11.41 4.31
N LYS A 119 4.48 12.69 4.16
CA LYS A 119 3.95 13.45 3.02
C LYS A 119 4.57 12.91 1.74
N GLU A 120 3.76 12.84 0.70
CA GLU A 120 4.23 12.56 -0.65
C GLU A 120 5.47 13.43 -0.97
N PRO A 121 6.45 12.88 -1.71
CA PRO A 121 7.61 13.64 -2.16
C PRO A 121 7.16 14.95 -2.81
N VAL A 122 7.86 16.04 -2.52
CA VAL A 122 7.55 17.33 -3.14
C VAL A 122 7.64 17.16 -4.65
N PRO A 123 6.56 17.44 -5.41
CA PRO A 123 6.61 17.31 -6.86
C PRO A 123 7.76 18.13 -7.45
N LEU A 124 8.40 17.63 -8.49
CA LEU A 124 9.46 18.37 -9.20
C LEU A 124 8.98 19.75 -9.68
N ALA A 125 7.67 19.92 -9.84
CA ALA A 125 7.03 21.20 -10.09
C ALA A 125 7.35 22.28 -9.04
N ALA A 126 7.65 21.88 -7.81
CA ALA A 126 8.03 22.77 -6.72
C ALA A 126 9.56 22.89 -6.53
N ALA A 127 10.35 22.24 -7.39
CA ALA A 127 11.80 22.37 -7.40
C ALA A 127 12.23 23.74 -7.95
N ASP A 128 13.50 24.08 -7.71
CA ASP A 128 14.11 25.29 -8.27
C ASP A 128 14.07 25.26 -9.82
N PRO A 129 14.12 26.45 -10.48
CA PRO A 129 13.97 26.53 -11.94
C PRO A 129 15.01 25.72 -12.74
N GLN A 130 16.23 25.58 -12.22
CA GLN A 130 17.27 24.84 -12.92
C GLN A 130 17.03 23.32 -12.85
N THR A 131 16.65 22.82 -11.70
CA THR A 131 16.25 21.40 -11.52
C THR A 131 15.04 21.07 -12.38
N ARG A 132 14.05 21.97 -12.42
CA ARG A 132 12.86 21.81 -13.25
C ARG A 132 13.21 21.76 -14.74
N ALA A 133 14.01 22.70 -15.25
CA ALA A 133 14.41 22.73 -16.67
C ALA A 133 15.16 21.44 -17.07
N ARG A 134 15.96 20.87 -16.16
CA ARG A 134 16.63 19.58 -16.40
C ARG A 134 15.65 18.42 -16.44
N ALA A 135 14.66 18.40 -15.56
CA ALA A 135 13.61 17.39 -15.52
C ALA A 135 12.69 17.46 -16.74
N ASP A 136 12.33 18.65 -17.21
CA ASP A 136 11.51 18.86 -18.41
C ASP A 136 12.19 18.34 -19.69
N ALA A 137 13.53 18.35 -19.71
CA ALA A 137 14.34 17.79 -20.80
C ALA A 137 14.55 16.26 -20.67
N PHE A 138 14.23 15.68 -19.52
CA PHE A 138 14.44 14.26 -19.23
C PHE A 138 13.23 13.44 -19.67
N ARG A 139 13.49 12.31 -20.33
CA ARG A 139 12.45 11.37 -20.76
C ARG A 139 12.78 9.99 -20.24
N VAL A 140 11.77 9.26 -19.80
CA VAL A 140 11.93 7.89 -19.27
C VAL A 140 11.13 6.92 -20.13
N LEU A 141 11.79 5.87 -20.61
CA LEU A 141 11.14 4.71 -21.20
C LEU A 141 11.02 3.62 -20.12
N VAL A 142 9.79 3.21 -19.83
CA VAL A 142 9.48 2.10 -18.93
C VAL A 142 9.18 0.86 -19.76
N ILE A 143 9.83 -0.25 -19.48
CA ILE A 143 9.64 -1.51 -20.19
C ILE A 143 8.74 -2.44 -19.35
N GLY A 144 7.55 -2.71 -19.88
CA GLY A 144 6.53 -3.55 -19.27
C GLY A 144 5.54 -2.80 -18.39
N ALA A 145 4.25 -3.17 -18.47
CA ALA A 145 3.17 -2.64 -17.66
C ALA A 145 2.70 -3.63 -16.57
N GLY A 146 3.64 -4.40 -16.00
CA GLY A 146 3.42 -5.16 -14.77
C GLY A 146 3.43 -4.26 -13.54
N ALA A 147 3.33 -4.82 -12.33
CA ALA A 147 3.28 -4.07 -11.07
C ALA A 147 4.41 -3.03 -10.95
N SER A 148 5.66 -3.42 -11.29
CA SER A 148 6.81 -2.51 -11.19
C SER A 148 6.73 -1.36 -12.20
N GLY A 149 6.35 -1.64 -13.45
CA GLY A 149 6.22 -0.61 -14.49
C GLY A 149 5.07 0.36 -14.21
N LEU A 150 3.95 -0.14 -13.69
CA LEU A 150 2.83 0.70 -13.24
C LEU A 150 3.25 1.59 -12.06
N CYS A 151 3.96 1.03 -11.06
CA CYS A 151 4.49 1.81 -9.96
C CYS A 151 5.43 2.92 -10.46
N ALA A 152 6.37 2.59 -11.37
CA ALA A 152 7.27 3.56 -11.97
C ALA A 152 6.49 4.66 -12.72
N GLY A 153 5.52 4.30 -13.56
CA GLY A 153 4.68 5.25 -14.29
C GLY A 153 3.90 6.19 -13.37
N ILE A 154 3.32 5.66 -12.29
CA ILE A 154 2.61 6.44 -11.28
C ILE A 154 3.57 7.46 -10.62
N LYS A 155 4.74 7.00 -10.17
CA LYS A 155 5.71 7.86 -9.48
C LYS A 155 6.33 8.90 -10.42
N LEU A 156 6.62 8.55 -11.66
CA LEU A 156 7.10 9.49 -12.69
C LEU A 156 6.04 10.57 -12.97
N ARG A 157 4.79 10.17 -13.10
CA ARG A 157 3.68 11.11 -13.27
C ARG A 157 3.54 12.07 -12.07
N GLN A 158 3.58 11.55 -10.85
CA GLN A 158 3.54 12.37 -9.63
C GLN A 158 4.72 13.35 -9.56
N ALA A 159 5.91 12.92 -10.00
CA ALA A 159 7.09 13.77 -10.09
C ALA A 159 7.01 14.79 -11.23
N GLY A 160 6.11 14.65 -12.19
CA GLY A 160 6.02 15.51 -13.37
C GLY A 160 7.09 15.23 -14.43
N ILE A 161 7.64 14.01 -14.45
CA ILE A 161 8.63 13.58 -15.45
C ILE A 161 7.91 12.99 -16.66
N THR A 162 8.34 13.37 -17.86
CA THR A 162 7.81 12.80 -19.10
C THR A 162 8.25 11.35 -19.24
N TYR A 163 7.28 10.45 -19.46
CA TYR A 163 7.55 9.03 -19.62
C TYR A 163 6.61 8.37 -20.61
N GLU A 164 7.02 7.21 -21.10
CA GLU A 164 6.22 6.29 -21.90
C GLU A 164 6.45 4.86 -21.39
N VAL A 165 5.42 4.03 -21.43
CA VAL A 165 5.50 2.61 -21.06
C VAL A 165 5.27 1.77 -22.32
N ILE A 166 6.17 0.82 -22.62
CA ILE A 166 6.01 -0.13 -23.71
C ILE A 166 5.61 -1.48 -23.12
N GLU A 167 4.45 -1.99 -23.55
CA GLU A 167 3.92 -3.27 -23.08
C GLU A 167 3.60 -4.19 -24.26
N ARG A 168 4.19 -5.37 -24.26
CA ARG A 168 3.99 -6.36 -25.34
C ARG A 168 2.59 -6.98 -25.35
N ASN A 169 1.95 -7.06 -24.21
CA ASN A 169 0.60 -7.58 -24.07
C ASN A 169 -0.45 -6.53 -24.44
N SER A 170 -1.68 -6.97 -24.59
CA SER A 170 -2.84 -6.12 -24.89
C SER A 170 -3.42 -5.41 -23.67
N ASP A 171 -2.89 -5.68 -22.47
CA ASP A 171 -3.40 -5.13 -21.21
C ASP A 171 -2.30 -5.08 -20.14
N VAL A 172 -2.53 -4.33 -19.09
CA VAL A 172 -1.67 -4.25 -17.91
C VAL A 172 -1.73 -5.52 -17.07
N GLY A 173 -0.75 -5.67 -16.17
CA GLY A 173 -0.75 -6.73 -15.17
C GLY A 173 0.48 -7.63 -15.18
N GLY A 174 1.27 -7.65 -16.27
CA GLY A 174 2.47 -8.48 -16.36
C GLY A 174 2.16 -9.95 -16.08
N VAL A 175 2.81 -10.55 -15.08
CA VAL A 175 2.57 -11.96 -14.70
C VAL A 175 1.10 -12.25 -14.34
N TRP A 176 0.36 -11.27 -13.84
CA TRP A 176 -1.06 -11.39 -13.52
C TRP A 176 -1.96 -11.25 -14.75
N HIS A 177 -1.44 -10.82 -15.88
CA HIS A 177 -2.08 -10.90 -17.18
C HIS A 177 -1.75 -12.22 -17.89
N GLU A 178 -0.49 -12.65 -17.83
CA GLU A 178 0.02 -13.80 -18.58
C GLU A 178 -0.35 -15.16 -17.96
N ASN A 179 -0.35 -15.26 -16.62
CA ASN A 179 -0.58 -16.53 -15.91
C ASN A 179 -2.08 -16.76 -15.67
N THR A 180 -2.68 -17.61 -16.49
CA THR A 180 -4.12 -17.92 -16.45
C THR A 180 -4.43 -19.38 -16.13
N TYR A 181 -3.46 -20.13 -15.59
CA TYR A 181 -3.65 -21.51 -15.20
C TYR A 181 -4.67 -21.65 -14.04
N PRO A 182 -5.36 -22.81 -13.94
CA PRO A 182 -6.34 -23.03 -12.89
C PRO A 182 -5.77 -22.74 -11.49
N ASP A 183 -6.53 -22.00 -10.70
CA ASP A 183 -6.21 -21.65 -9.33
C ASP A 183 -5.02 -20.66 -9.14
N CYS A 184 -4.54 -20.04 -10.21
CA CYS A 184 -3.52 -18.98 -10.12
C CYS A 184 -3.93 -17.89 -9.13
N GLY A 185 -3.05 -17.58 -8.18
CA GLY A 185 -3.30 -16.60 -7.13
C GLY A 185 -2.04 -16.26 -6.34
N VAL A 186 -2.16 -15.34 -5.41
CA VAL A 186 -1.04 -14.96 -4.52
C VAL A 186 -0.86 -15.97 -3.40
N ASP A 187 0.37 -16.10 -2.92
CA ASP A 187 0.80 -16.87 -1.75
C ASP A 187 1.15 -15.98 -0.54
N SER A 188 1.10 -14.68 -0.73
CA SER A 188 1.22 -13.67 0.32
C SER A 188 -0.10 -12.92 0.51
N ALA A 189 -0.31 -12.39 1.72
CA ALA A 189 -1.52 -11.63 2.02
C ALA A 189 -1.65 -10.42 1.09
N ASN A 190 -2.83 -10.23 0.48
CA ASN A 190 -3.07 -9.12 -0.46
C ASN A 190 -2.80 -7.74 0.14
N HIS A 191 -3.04 -7.58 1.45
CA HIS A 191 -2.76 -6.34 2.16
C HIS A 191 -1.29 -5.94 2.13
N LEU A 192 -0.38 -6.92 1.94
CA LEU A 192 1.05 -6.69 1.70
C LEU A 192 1.37 -6.67 0.20
N TYR A 193 0.61 -7.41 -0.62
CA TYR A 193 0.79 -7.44 -2.07
C TYR A 193 -0.03 -6.35 -2.75
N SER A 194 0.15 -5.13 -2.29
CA SER A 194 -0.51 -3.91 -2.77
C SER A 194 0.49 -2.77 -2.78
N PHE A 195 0.25 -1.75 -3.58
CA PHE A 195 1.03 -0.51 -3.48
C PHE A 195 0.73 0.18 -2.16
N SER A 196 1.75 0.58 -1.39
CA SER A 196 1.59 1.27 -0.10
C SER A 196 0.80 2.58 -0.21
N PHE A 197 0.84 3.22 -1.39
CA PHE A 197 0.10 4.45 -1.70
C PHE A 197 -1.30 4.19 -2.31
N ALA A 198 -1.68 2.94 -2.50
CA ALA A 198 -2.97 2.55 -3.10
C ALA A 198 -3.51 1.27 -2.43
N LEU A 199 -3.63 1.31 -1.12
CA LEU A 199 -4.18 0.18 -0.37
C LEU A 199 -5.61 -0.12 -0.82
N ASN A 200 -5.94 -1.41 -0.85
CA ASN A 200 -7.27 -1.90 -1.11
C ASN A 200 -7.77 -2.66 0.12
N ASP A 201 -8.93 -2.31 0.63
CA ASP A 201 -9.58 -2.92 1.78
C ASP A 201 -10.76 -3.83 1.39
N ASP A 202 -11.09 -3.89 0.09
CA ASP A 202 -12.23 -4.65 -0.46
C ASP A 202 -11.79 -5.94 -1.18
N TRP A 203 -10.86 -6.68 -0.58
CA TRP A 203 -10.46 -7.98 -1.11
C TRP A 203 -11.48 -9.07 -0.78
N SER A 204 -11.85 -9.90 -1.77
CA SER A 204 -12.82 -11.00 -1.57
C SER A 204 -12.32 -12.10 -0.62
N ARG A 205 -11.00 -12.20 -0.42
CA ARG A 205 -10.33 -13.18 0.43
C ARG A 205 -8.92 -12.73 0.79
N TYR A 206 -8.29 -13.42 1.74
CA TYR A 206 -6.95 -13.08 2.23
C TYR A 206 -5.83 -13.36 1.21
N TYR A 207 -6.01 -14.36 0.35
CA TYR A 207 -5.14 -14.72 -0.78
C TYR A 207 -5.97 -14.73 -2.06
N VAL A 208 -5.96 -13.62 -2.78
CA VAL A 208 -6.81 -13.47 -3.97
C VAL A 208 -6.30 -14.24 -5.17
N LYS A 209 -7.21 -14.47 -6.09
CA LYS A 209 -6.92 -15.09 -7.37
C LYS A 209 -6.48 -14.06 -8.41
N GLN A 210 -5.81 -14.55 -9.44
CA GLN A 210 -5.22 -13.80 -10.54
C GLN A 210 -6.11 -12.67 -11.08
N GLY A 211 -7.38 -12.95 -11.36
CA GLY A 211 -8.28 -11.97 -11.96
C GLY A 211 -8.55 -10.75 -11.10
N GLU A 212 -8.66 -10.94 -9.77
CA GLU A 212 -8.89 -9.85 -8.82
C GLU A 212 -7.64 -8.99 -8.66
N LEU A 213 -6.46 -9.61 -8.59
CA LEU A 213 -5.22 -8.87 -8.51
C LEU A 213 -4.90 -8.11 -9.80
N LYS A 214 -5.16 -8.72 -10.96
CA LYS A 214 -5.09 -8.02 -12.25
C LYS A 214 -6.04 -6.82 -12.28
N GLY A 215 -7.28 -6.99 -11.80
CA GLY A 215 -8.26 -5.91 -11.66
C GLY A 215 -7.71 -4.75 -10.83
N TYR A 216 -7.15 -5.04 -9.65
CA TYR A 216 -6.52 -4.04 -8.80
C TYR A 216 -5.40 -3.26 -9.51
N LEU A 217 -4.51 -3.94 -10.24
CA LEU A 217 -3.43 -3.28 -10.98
C LEU A 217 -3.98 -2.38 -12.10
N ARG A 218 -5.03 -2.83 -12.79
CA ARG A 218 -5.71 -2.05 -13.82
C ARG A 218 -6.38 -0.81 -13.22
N ASP A 219 -7.11 -0.97 -12.13
CA ASP A 219 -7.75 0.14 -11.41
C ASP A 219 -6.71 1.18 -10.94
N CYS A 220 -5.55 0.72 -10.46
CA CYS A 220 -4.44 1.62 -10.16
C CYS A 220 -3.95 2.38 -11.40
N ALA A 221 -3.75 1.70 -12.54
CA ALA A 221 -3.30 2.35 -13.77
C ALA A 221 -4.30 3.41 -14.26
N GLU A 222 -5.60 3.12 -14.18
CA GLU A 222 -6.68 4.04 -14.54
C GLU A 222 -6.77 5.21 -13.56
N ARG A 223 -6.88 4.92 -12.27
CA ARG A 223 -7.02 5.91 -11.18
C ARG A 223 -5.87 6.91 -11.14
N PHE A 224 -4.65 6.45 -11.33
CA PHE A 224 -3.47 7.30 -11.34
C PHE A 224 -3.11 7.84 -12.73
N GLY A 225 -3.94 7.59 -13.74
CA GLY A 225 -3.80 8.16 -15.09
C GLY A 225 -2.57 7.69 -15.86
N VAL A 226 -2.13 6.45 -15.65
CA VAL A 226 -0.99 5.85 -16.37
C VAL A 226 -1.41 5.27 -17.73
N MET A 227 -2.66 4.78 -17.84
CA MET A 227 -3.16 4.12 -19.05
C MET A 227 -2.88 4.88 -20.37
N PRO A 228 -3.08 6.22 -20.45
CA PRO A 228 -2.80 6.98 -21.68
C PRO A 228 -1.31 7.02 -22.08
N HIS A 229 -0.41 6.63 -21.19
CA HIS A 229 1.04 6.62 -21.41
C HIS A 229 1.58 5.24 -21.76
N ILE A 230 0.69 4.23 -21.91
CA ILE A 230 1.08 2.85 -22.25
C ILE A 230 0.80 2.60 -23.74
N ARG A 231 1.81 2.13 -24.43
CA ARG A 231 1.69 1.58 -25.79
C ARG A 231 1.63 0.07 -25.67
N PHE A 232 0.46 -0.48 -25.98
CA PHE A 232 0.20 -1.93 -25.93
C PHE A 232 0.52 -2.61 -27.26
N GLY A 233 0.85 -3.90 -27.20
CA GLY A 233 1.16 -4.72 -28.38
C GLY A 233 2.51 -4.37 -28.99
N GLU A 234 3.38 -3.73 -28.24
CA GLU A 234 4.71 -3.34 -28.66
C GLU A 234 5.77 -3.94 -27.73
N GLU A 235 6.81 -4.52 -28.31
CA GLU A 235 7.88 -5.19 -27.59
C GLU A 235 9.21 -4.46 -27.78
N VAL A 236 9.90 -4.18 -26.66
CA VAL A 236 11.27 -3.68 -26.71
C VAL A 236 12.22 -4.84 -26.95
N GLU A 237 12.79 -4.90 -28.14
CA GLU A 237 13.72 -5.98 -28.54
C GLU A 237 15.13 -5.77 -28.00
N THR A 238 15.63 -4.55 -28.10
CA THR A 238 16.98 -4.21 -27.62
C THR A 238 17.04 -2.81 -27.04
N VAL A 239 17.93 -2.62 -26.09
CA VAL A 239 18.25 -1.31 -25.53
C VAL A 239 19.76 -1.17 -25.48
N ARG A 240 20.30 -0.07 -26.02
CA ARG A 240 21.72 0.22 -26.04
C ARG A 240 21.98 1.65 -25.60
N TYR A 241 22.98 1.85 -24.78
CA TYR A 241 23.43 3.19 -24.41
C TYR A 241 24.45 3.71 -25.42
N ASP A 242 24.22 4.89 -25.96
CA ASP A 242 25.16 5.62 -26.81
C ASP A 242 25.96 6.60 -25.95
N GLU A 243 27.23 6.29 -25.75
CA GLU A 243 28.16 7.10 -24.92
C GLU A 243 28.40 8.49 -25.54
N GLY A 244 28.39 8.60 -26.87
CA GLY A 244 28.62 9.86 -27.57
C GLY A 244 27.44 10.82 -27.44
N ALA A 245 26.23 10.30 -27.69
CA ALA A 245 24.97 11.03 -27.55
C ALA A 245 24.49 11.13 -26.10
N ARG A 246 25.04 10.31 -25.19
CA ARG A 246 24.57 10.15 -23.79
C ARG A 246 23.10 9.84 -23.70
N GLN A 247 22.63 8.94 -24.56
CA GLN A 247 21.22 8.56 -24.66
C GLN A 247 21.06 7.05 -24.78
N TRP A 248 19.90 6.57 -24.37
CA TRP A 248 19.49 5.21 -24.61
C TRP A 248 18.78 5.12 -25.97
N GLU A 249 19.16 4.16 -26.78
CA GLU A 249 18.45 3.78 -28.01
C GLU A 249 17.67 2.50 -27.74
N ALA A 250 16.37 2.51 -27.99
CA ALA A 250 15.50 1.35 -27.87
C ALA A 250 14.93 0.98 -29.23
N VAL A 251 15.02 -0.29 -29.59
CA VAL A 251 14.35 -0.86 -30.77
C VAL A 251 13.05 -1.49 -30.30
N ILE A 252 11.96 -1.01 -30.86
CA ILE A 252 10.59 -1.42 -30.51
C ILE A 252 9.96 -2.01 -31.77
N ARG A 253 9.32 -3.17 -31.61
CA ARG A 253 8.56 -3.86 -32.66
C ARG A 253 7.08 -3.87 -32.30
#